data_14692dd06b470c8098c86b4fb134fef1
#
_entry.id   14692dd06b470c8098c86b4fb134fef1
#
_cell.length_a   1.000
_cell.length_b   1.000
_cell.length_c   1.000
_cell.angle_alpha   90.00
_cell.angle_beta   90.00
_cell.angle_gamma   90.00
#
_symmetry.space_group_name_H-M   'P 1'
#
loop_
_entity.id
_entity.type
_entity.pdbx_description
1 polymer ?
#
loop_
_entity_poly.entity_id
_entity_poly.type
_entity_poly.pdbx_seq_one_letter_code
_entity_poly.pdbx_strand_id
1 'polypeptide(L)'
;MRNPLADKVVDIKPSGIRKFFDIVSEMQDAISLGVGEPDFDTPWHIRDEGIYSLEKGRTFYTSNAGLKDLRQEICNTIRRKQGVTYDWQHEVLVTVGGSEAIDIGLRAMCNPGDEVLIPQPSYVSYEPCAILAGATPVIIDLKAENEFRLTAEELEAAITDKTKVLILPFPNNPTGAIMEKSDLEAIAKIIEKHDIFVTVSYTHLRAHETREDL
;
A
#
# COMPACT_ATOMS: atom_id res chain seq x y z
N MET A 1 18.20 -0.03 33.76
CA MET A 1 17.47 1.09 33.11
C MET A 1 16.28 0.52 32.35
N ARG A 2 15.13 1.17 32.36
CA ARG A 2 13.95 0.71 31.60
C ARG A 2 14.22 0.88 30.09
N ASN A 3 13.89 -0.12 29.26
CA ASN A 3 13.97 0.04 27.82
C ASN A 3 13.00 1.14 27.37
N PRO A 4 13.43 2.19 26.63
CA PRO A 4 12.55 3.23 26.15
C PRO A 4 11.66 2.80 24.97
N LEU A 5 12.00 1.70 24.29
CA LEU A 5 11.26 1.18 23.15
C LEU A 5 10.24 0.13 23.58
N ALA A 6 9.10 0.11 22.91
CA ALA A 6 8.10 -0.95 23.06
C ALA A 6 8.64 -2.27 22.46
N ASP A 7 8.31 -3.41 23.08
CA ASP A 7 8.83 -4.73 22.69
C ASP A 7 8.58 -5.01 21.19
N LYS A 8 7.36 -4.75 20.71
CA LYS A 8 7.01 -4.93 19.29
C LYS A 8 7.83 -4.07 18.31
N VAL A 9 8.43 -2.96 18.77
CA VAL A 9 9.30 -2.12 17.94
C VAL A 9 10.72 -2.67 17.91
N VAL A 10 11.17 -3.28 19.02
CA VAL A 10 12.50 -3.90 19.11
C VAL A 10 12.64 -5.09 18.16
N ASP A 11 11.56 -5.83 17.97
CA ASP A 11 11.55 -7.05 17.13
C ASP A 11 11.44 -6.74 15.62
N ILE A 12 11.03 -5.52 15.24
CA ILE A 12 10.97 -5.13 13.83
C ILE A 12 12.38 -4.91 13.27
N LYS A 13 12.73 -5.72 12.26
CA LYS A 13 14.02 -5.59 11.59
C LYS A 13 14.06 -4.34 10.72
N PRO A 14 15.13 -3.53 10.78
CA PRO A 14 15.32 -2.42 9.87
C PRO A 14 15.33 -2.88 8.40
N SER A 15 14.70 -2.10 7.51
CA SER A 15 14.75 -2.38 6.08
C SER A 15 16.19 -2.32 5.56
N GLY A 16 16.63 -3.40 4.89
CA GLY A 16 17.95 -3.48 4.26
C GLY A 16 18.12 -2.49 3.08
N ILE A 17 17.02 -2.05 2.48
CA ILE A 17 17.02 -1.18 1.30
C ILE A 17 17.72 0.16 1.56
N ARG A 18 17.51 0.77 2.73
CA ARG A 18 18.15 2.06 3.07
C ARG A 18 19.67 1.99 3.10
N LYS A 19 20.25 0.90 3.56
CA LYS A 19 21.71 0.72 3.53
C LYS A 19 22.28 0.75 2.12
N PHE A 20 21.53 0.21 1.14
CA PHE A 20 21.94 0.27 -0.26
C PHE A 20 21.86 1.70 -0.82
N PHE A 21 20.84 2.48 -0.44
CA PHE A 21 20.74 3.88 -0.87
C PHE A 21 21.89 4.73 -0.35
N ASP A 22 22.26 4.57 0.91
CA ASP A 22 23.39 5.28 1.50
C ASP A 22 24.69 4.96 0.72
N ILE A 23 24.92 3.70 0.38
CA ILE A 23 26.10 3.26 -0.40
C ILE A 23 26.06 3.85 -1.82
N VAL A 24 24.91 3.75 -2.51
CA VAL A 24 24.78 4.22 -3.90
C VAL A 24 24.90 5.74 -3.99
N SER A 25 24.41 6.49 -3.00
CA SER A 25 24.52 7.95 -2.97
C SER A 25 25.97 8.46 -2.87
N GLU A 26 26.89 7.63 -2.37
CA GLU A 26 28.33 7.94 -2.29
C GLU A 26 29.10 7.53 -3.55
N MET A 27 28.49 6.81 -4.48
CA MET A 27 29.12 6.32 -5.71
C MET A 27 28.96 7.35 -6.84
N GLN A 28 30.07 7.87 -7.36
CA GLN A 28 30.05 8.92 -8.40
C GLN A 28 29.69 8.43 -9.82
N ASP A 29 29.90 7.14 -10.12
CA ASP A 29 29.70 6.55 -11.45
C ASP A 29 28.67 5.39 -11.48
N ALA A 30 27.78 5.33 -10.51
CA ALA A 30 26.79 4.29 -10.42
C ALA A 30 25.46 4.72 -11.06
N ILE A 31 24.90 3.85 -11.91
CA ILE A 31 23.51 3.97 -12.36
C ILE A 31 22.63 3.24 -11.33
N SER A 32 21.83 4.00 -10.58
CA SER A 32 20.91 3.41 -9.61
C SER A 32 19.67 2.87 -10.29
N LEU A 33 19.39 1.58 -10.05
CA LEU A 33 18.12 0.93 -10.40
C LEU A 33 17.30 0.61 -9.13
N GLY A 34 17.65 1.25 -8.01
CA GLY A 34 17.14 0.85 -6.68
C GLY A 34 15.83 1.53 -6.28
N VAL A 35 15.58 2.76 -6.71
CA VAL A 35 14.34 3.50 -6.41
C VAL A 35 13.57 3.71 -7.71
N GLY A 36 12.31 3.29 -7.72
CA GLY A 36 11.38 3.63 -8.79
C GLY A 36 10.86 5.05 -8.61
N GLU A 37 11.53 6.03 -9.18
CA GLU A 37 11.09 7.43 -9.22
C GLU A 37 11.24 8.01 -10.62
N PRO A 38 10.35 8.95 -11.01
CA PRO A 38 10.45 9.59 -12.32
C PRO A 38 11.78 10.34 -12.48
N ASP A 39 12.41 10.23 -13.65
CA ASP A 39 13.63 10.93 -14.03
C ASP A 39 13.37 12.32 -14.66
N PHE A 40 12.15 12.82 -14.54
CA PHE A 40 11.70 14.11 -15.01
C PHE A 40 11.06 14.95 -13.90
N ASP A 41 11.16 16.25 -14.03
CA ASP A 41 10.55 17.19 -13.09
C ASP A 41 9.03 17.13 -13.10
N THR A 42 8.42 17.42 -11.95
CA THR A 42 6.96 17.61 -11.87
C THR A 42 6.50 18.63 -12.92
N PRO A 43 5.46 18.33 -13.71
CA PRO A 43 4.94 19.22 -14.75
C PRO A 43 4.73 20.66 -14.25
N TRP A 44 5.11 21.63 -15.06
CA TRP A 44 5.16 23.05 -14.68
C TRP A 44 3.84 23.56 -14.08
N HIS A 45 2.71 23.18 -14.65
CA HIS A 45 1.38 23.63 -14.20
C HIS A 45 1.03 23.11 -12.80
N ILE A 46 1.55 21.93 -12.40
CA ILE A 46 1.37 21.40 -11.04
C ILE A 46 2.27 22.15 -10.05
N ARG A 47 3.52 22.44 -10.44
CA ARG A 47 4.45 23.26 -9.63
C ARG A 47 3.91 24.67 -9.42
N ASP A 48 3.38 25.29 -10.47
CA ASP A 48 2.80 26.63 -10.47
C ASP A 48 1.60 26.74 -9.52
N GLU A 49 0.68 25.78 -9.55
CA GLU A 49 -0.43 25.70 -8.59
C GLU A 49 0.04 25.52 -7.14
N GLY A 50 1.10 24.75 -6.91
CA GLY A 50 1.73 24.63 -5.59
C GLY A 50 2.27 25.97 -5.09
N ILE A 51 3.02 26.69 -5.91
CA ILE A 51 3.55 28.03 -5.62
C ILE A 51 2.40 29.01 -5.36
N TYR A 52 1.42 29.04 -6.25
CA TYR A 52 0.25 29.91 -6.13
C TYR A 52 -0.52 29.67 -4.83
N SER A 53 -0.65 28.42 -4.39
CA SER A 53 -1.34 28.10 -3.14
C SER A 53 -0.63 28.73 -1.92
N LEU A 54 0.70 28.73 -1.93
CA LEU A 54 1.51 29.36 -0.87
C LEU A 54 1.41 30.89 -0.94
N GLU A 55 1.51 31.49 -2.11
CA GLU A 55 1.33 32.94 -2.33
C GLU A 55 -0.03 33.44 -1.87
N LYS A 56 -1.07 32.62 -2.02
CA LYS A 56 -2.43 32.91 -1.54
C LYS A 56 -2.63 32.62 -0.05
N GLY A 57 -1.58 32.23 0.66
CA GLY A 57 -1.66 31.96 2.10
C GLY A 57 -2.53 30.74 2.45
N ARG A 58 -2.66 29.75 1.58
CA ARG A 58 -3.42 28.53 1.83
C ARG A 58 -2.63 27.57 2.75
N THR A 59 -2.26 28.06 3.94
CA THR A 59 -1.40 27.37 4.91
C THR A 59 -2.10 27.10 6.24
N PHE A 60 -3.42 26.99 6.23
CA PHE A 60 -4.25 26.70 7.40
C PHE A 60 -4.47 25.21 7.58
N TYR A 61 -4.92 24.83 8.77
CA TYR A 61 -5.38 23.47 9.06
C TYR A 61 -6.53 23.08 8.13
N THR A 62 -6.49 21.85 7.66
CA THR A 62 -7.61 21.21 6.97
C THR A 62 -8.47 20.41 7.94
N SER A 63 -9.56 19.80 7.45
CA SER A 63 -10.24 18.72 8.17
C SER A 63 -9.27 17.56 8.43
N ASN A 64 -9.47 16.81 9.53
CA ASN A 64 -8.70 15.60 9.83
C ASN A 64 -8.73 14.56 8.70
N ALA A 65 -9.81 14.53 7.93
CA ALA A 65 -9.92 13.64 6.77
C ALA A 65 -9.24 14.20 5.50
N GLY A 66 -8.65 15.39 5.56
CA GLY A 66 -8.00 16.06 4.43
C GLY A 66 -8.86 17.13 3.77
N LEU A 67 -8.28 17.84 2.81
CA LEU A 67 -8.91 18.95 2.11
C LEU A 67 -10.17 18.48 1.36
N LYS A 68 -11.28 19.19 1.55
CA LYS A 68 -12.58 18.85 0.93
C LYS A 68 -12.48 18.68 -0.58
N ASP A 69 -11.91 19.68 -1.26
CA ASP A 69 -11.85 19.69 -2.72
C ASP A 69 -11.02 18.52 -3.25
N LEU A 70 -9.93 18.16 -2.56
CA LEU A 70 -9.12 16.99 -2.89
C LEU A 70 -9.92 15.68 -2.75
N ARG A 71 -10.64 15.51 -1.62
CA ARG A 71 -11.46 14.31 -1.40
C ARG A 71 -12.57 14.16 -2.45
N GLN A 72 -13.21 15.27 -2.83
CA GLN A 72 -14.21 15.28 -3.89
C GLN A 72 -13.59 14.88 -5.24
N GLU A 73 -12.40 15.41 -5.58
CA GLU A 73 -11.75 15.08 -6.85
C GLU A 73 -11.21 13.64 -6.88
N ILE A 74 -10.78 13.10 -5.75
CA ILE A 74 -10.48 11.66 -5.63
C ILE A 74 -11.71 10.82 -6.01
N CYS A 75 -12.88 11.10 -5.42
CA CYS A 75 -14.13 10.41 -5.76
C CYS A 75 -14.49 10.55 -7.24
N ASN A 76 -14.36 11.74 -7.80
CA ASN A 76 -14.62 12.00 -9.21
C ASN A 76 -13.67 11.20 -10.11
N THR A 77 -12.41 11.13 -9.75
CA THR A 77 -11.39 10.40 -10.52
C THR A 77 -11.64 8.89 -10.49
N ILE A 78 -11.94 8.32 -9.32
CA ILE A 78 -12.29 6.90 -9.20
C ILE A 78 -13.56 6.58 -10.00
N ARG A 79 -14.57 7.45 -9.92
CA ARG A 79 -15.80 7.28 -10.72
C ARG A 79 -15.51 7.30 -12.22
N ARG A 80 -14.66 8.23 -12.69
CA ARG A 80 -14.29 8.30 -14.12
C ARG A 80 -13.50 7.10 -14.60
N LYS A 81 -12.52 6.65 -13.79
CA LYS A 81 -11.59 5.57 -14.17
C LYS A 81 -12.17 4.17 -13.97
N GLN A 82 -12.92 3.95 -12.90
CA GLN A 82 -13.31 2.62 -12.44
C GLN A 82 -14.83 2.41 -12.37
N GLY A 83 -15.64 3.46 -12.53
CA GLY A 83 -17.11 3.38 -12.46
C GLY A 83 -17.66 3.24 -11.04
N VAL A 84 -16.83 3.30 -10.01
CA VAL A 84 -17.22 3.18 -8.60
C VAL A 84 -17.49 4.56 -8.01
N THR A 85 -18.55 4.69 -7.21
CA THR A 85 -18.93 5.93 -6.53
C THR A 85 -18.69 5.81 -5.04
N TYR A 86 -17.97 6.76 -4.48
CA TYR A 86 -17.73 6.91 -3.03
C TYR A 86 -18.32 8.21 -2.49
N ASP A 87 -18.73 8.21 -1.23
CA ASP A 87 -19.07 9.42 -0.49
C ASP A 87 -17.80 10.09 0.04
N TRP A 88 -17.48 11.25 -0.52
CA TRP A 88 -16.28 12.00 -0.12
C TRP A 88 -16.28 12.40 1.37
N GLN A 89 -17.44 12.47 2.04
CA GLN A 89 -17.57 12.88 3.44
C GLN A 89 -17.16 11.75 4.40
N HIS A 90 -17.51 10.51 4.08
CA HIS A 90 -17.39 9.38 5.00
C HIS A 90 -16.48 8.25 4.52
N GLU A 91 -16.15 8.20 3.22
CA GLU A 91 -15.42 7.08 2.61
C GLU A 91 -14.05 7.48 2.04
N VAL A 92 -13.59 8.72 2.28
CA VAL A 92 -12.27 9.19 1.82
C VAL A 92 -11.50 9.85 2.95
N LEU A 93 -10.31 9.31 3.21
CA LEU A 93 -9.31 9.84 4.12
C LEU A 93 -7.99 10.08 3.37
N VAL A 94 -7.46 11.30 3.45
CA VAL A 94 -6.15 11.65 2.90
C VAL A 94 -5.08 11.44 3.96
N THR A 95 -4.04 10.70 3.62
CA THR A 95 -2.94 10.34 4.52
C THR A 95 -1.58 10.82 3.98
N VAL A 96 -0.57 10.83 4.84
CA VAL A 96 0.82 11.13 4.45
C VAL A 96 1.45 9.86 3.85
N GLY A 97 1.06 9.55 2.61
CA GLY A 97 1.51 8.37 1.88
C GLY A 97 0.71 7.10 2.18
N GLY A 98 0.94 6.08 1.33
CA GLY A 98 0.24 4.79 1.41
C GLY A 98 0.56 4.00 2.68
N SER A 99 1.76 4.16 3.24
CA SER A 99 2.13 3.47 4.48
C SER A 99 1.28 3.90 5.67
N GLU A 100 0.96 5.19 5.79
CA GLU A 100 0.03 5.66 6.83
C GLU A 100 -1.39 5.15 6.60
N ALA A 101 -1.85 5.10 5.34
CA ALA A 101 -3.17 4.55 5.03
C ALA A 101 -3.30 3.09 5.47
N ILE A 102 -2.26 2.27 5.22
CA ILE A 102 -2.21 0.87 5.62
C ILE A 102 -2.15 0.75 7.15
N ASP A 103 -1.28 1.50 7.82
CA ASP A 103 -1.15 1.49 9.29
C ASP A 103 -2.47 1.85 9.97
N ILE A 104 -3.11 2.95 9.57
CA ILE A 104 -4.41 3.38 10.11
C ILE A 104 -5.49 2.34 9.82
N GLY A 105 -5.55 1.82 8.59
CA GLY A 105 -6.52 0.81 8.19
C GLY A 105 -6.41 -0.46 9.04
N LEU A 106 -5.21 -1.00 9.19
CA LEU A 106 -4.97 -2.19 10.00
C LEU A 106 -5.28 -1.95 11.49
N ARG A 107 -4.89 -0.80 12.05
CA ARG A 107 -5.23 -0.42 13.44
C ARG A 107 -6.73 -0.29 13.67
N ALA A 108 -7.49 0.13 12.65
CA ALA A 108 -8.94 0.25 12.75
C ALA A 108 -9.65 -1.11 12.66
N MET A 109 -9.06 -2.07 11.94
CA MET A 109 -9.68 -3.37 11.66
C MET A 109 -9.23 -4.49 12.61
N CYS A 110 -7.98 -4.48 13.07
CA CYS A 110 -7.38 -5.61 13.76
C CYS A 110 -7.37 -5.45 15.28
N ASN A 111 -7.70 -6.52 15.97
CA ASN A 111 -7.46 -6.71 17.40
C ASN A 111 -6.17 -7.53 17.63
N PRO A 112 -5.60 -7.49 18.85
CA PRO A 112 -4.51 -8.39 19.21
C PRO A 112 -4.91 -9.86 19.00
N GLY A 113 -4.09 -10.59 18.20
CA GLY A 113 -4.32 -11.98 17.86
C GLY A 113 -5.05 -12.24 16.53
N ASP A 114 -5.62 -11.21 15.91
CA ASP A 114 -6.11 -11.31 14.54
C ASP A 114 -4.91 -11.50 13.57
N GLU A 115 -5.14 -12.22 12.49
CA GLU A 115 -4.12 -12.48 11.46
C GLU A 115 -4.33 -11.61 10.22
N VAL A 116 -3.21 -11.15 9.66
CA VAL A 116 -3.15 -10.41 8.40
C VAL A 116 -2.35 -11.21 7.39
N LEU A 117 -3.00 -11.65 6.32
CA LEU A 117 -2.34 -12.36 5.22
C LEU A 117 -1.58 -11.37 4.34
N ILE A 118 -0.29 -11.66 4.10
CA ILE A 118 0.63 -10.78 3.37
C ILE A 118 1.35 -11.59 2.30
N PRO A 119 0.93 -11.52 1.03
CA PRO A 119 1.69 -12.08 -0.08
C PRO A 119 3.09 -11.44 -0.19
N GLN A 120 4.15 -12.25 -0.32
CA GLN A 120 5.53 -11.80 -0.48
C GLN A 120 6.21 -12.51 -1.66
N PRO A 121 7.16 -11.83 -2.39
CA PRO A 121 7.73 -10.51 -2.07
C PRO A 121 6.72 -9.38 -2.29
N SER A 122 6.74 -8.38 -1.40
CA SER A 122 5.87 -7.22 -1.46
C SER A 122 6.48 -6.00 -0.76
N TYR A 123 5.74 -4.90 -0.73
CA TYR A 123 6.22 -3.66 -0.12
C TYR A 123 6.53 -3.83 1.37
N VAL A 124 7.71 -3.39 1.75
CA VAL A 124 8.33 -3.64 3.07
C VAL A 124 7.54 -3.12 4.28
N SER A 125 6.57 -2.23 4.10
CA SER A 125 5.79 -1.67 5.20
C SER A 125 4.62 -2.55 5.65
N TYR A 126 4.18 -3.53 4.87
CA TYR A 126 2.97 -4.29 5.20
C TYR A 126 3.13 -5.10 6.49
N GLU A 127 4.20 -5.86 6.62
CA GLU A 127 4.48 -6.67 7.80
C GLU A 127 4.68 -5.82 9.07
N PRO A 128 5.51 -4.75 9.06
CA PRO A 128 5.63 -3.85 10.20
C PRO A 128 4.31 -3.18 10.60
N CYS A 129 3.47 -2.76 9.64
CA CYS A 129 2.17 -2.17 9.95
C CYS A 129 1.24 -3.18 10.65
N ALA A 130 1.21 -4.45 10.22
CA ALA A 130 0.44 -5.51 10.89
C ALA A 130 0.92 -5.72 12.34
N ILE A 131 2.24 -5.82 12.57
CA ILE A 131 2.83 -5.96 13.91
C ILE A 131 2.49 -4.75 14.79
N LEU A 132 2.63 -3.53 14.26
CA LEU A 132 2.33 -2.30 15.00
C LEU A 132 0.84 -2.16 15.32
N ALA A 133 -0.03 -2.67 14.46
CA ALA A 133 -1.47 -2.77 14.73
C ALA A 133 -1.82 -3.80 15.82
N GLY A 134 -0.87 -4.66 16.20
CA GLY A 134 -1.06 -5.73 17.19
C GLY A 134 -1.56 -7.04 16.57
N ALA A 135 -1.65 -7.11 15.25
CA ALA A 135 -2.00 -8.32 14.52
C ALA A 135 -0.78 -9.23 14.30
N THR A 136 -1.04 -10.47 13.93
CA THR A 136 -0.01 -11.44 13.54
C THR A 136 0.10 -11.48 12.02
N PRO A 137 1.26 -11.10 11.42
CA PRO A 137 1.46 -11.26 9.99
C PRO A 137 1.57 -12.74 9.63
N VAL A 138 0.83 -13.17 8.62
CA VAL A 138 0.91 -14.51 8.01
C VAL A 138 1.40 -14.33 6.59
N ILE A 139 2.60 -14.79 6.32
CA ILE A 139 3.26 -14.63 5.02
C ILE A 139 2.80 -15.71 4.06
N ILE A 140 2.43 -15.31 2.85
CA ILE A 140 2.16 -16.21 1.72
C ILE A 140 3.28 -16.02 0.70
N ASP A 141 4.14 -17.02 0.54
CA ASP A 141 5.26 -16.97 -0.38
C ASP A 141 4.79 -17.13 -1.83
N LEU A 142 4.82 -16.02 -2.58
CA LEU A 142 4.51 -16.01 -4.01
C LEU A 142 5.66 -16.66 -4.80
N LYS A 143 5.32 -17.49 -5.76
CA LYS A 143 6.27 -18.32 -6.49
C LYS A 143 6.56 -17.77 -7.89
N ALA A 144 7.83 -17.85 -8.28
CA ALA A 144 8.29 -17.42 -9.60
C ALA A 144 7.65 -18.23 -10.74
N GLU A 145 7.38 -19.53 -10.52
CA GLU A 145 6.69 -20.38 -11.49
C GLU A 145 5.26 -19.94 -11.78
N ASN A 146 4.63 -19.19 -10.85
CA ASN A 146 3.31 -18.57 -11.00
C ASN A 146 3.42 -17.08 -11.37
N GLU A 147 4.55 -16.62 -11.85
CA GLU A 147 4.82 -15.20 -12.17
C GLU A 147 4.57 -14.28 -10.95
N PHE A 148 4.81 -14.76 -9.74
CA PHE A 148 4.53 -14.09 -8.46
C PHE A 148 3.07 -13.66 -8.29
N ARG A 149 2.12 -14.39 -8.87
CA ARG A 149 0.68 -14.21 -8.64
C ARG A 149 0.23 -15.01 -7.43
N LEU A 150 -0.73 -14.48 -6.69
CA LEU A 150 -1.39 -15.20 -5.59
C LEU A 150 -2.41 -16.17 -6.16
N THR A 151 -2.26 -17.47 -5.88
CA THR A 151 -3.24 -18.47 -6.28
C THR A 151 -4.33 -18.67 -5.24
N ALA A 152 -5.48 -19.18 -5.68
CA ALA A 152 -6.60 -19.48 -4.81
C ALA A 152 -6.23 -20.55 -3.77
N GLU A 153 -5.44 -21.56 -4.17
CA GLU A 153 -4.98 -22.65 -3.32
C GLU A 153 -4.04 -22.14 -2.22
N GLU A 154 -3.11 -21.22 -2.56
CA GLU A 154 -2.19 -20.62 -1.60
C GLU A 154 -2.94 -19.75 -0.59
N LEU A 155 -3.94 -18.99 -1.05
CA LEU A 155 -4.80 -18.21 -0.17
C LEU A 155 -5.60 -19.11 0.79
N GLU A 156 -6.33 -20.10 0.27
CA GLU A 156 -7.14 -20.99 1.09
C GLU A 156 -6.30 -21.74 2.14
N ALA A 157 -5.09 -22.17 1.77
CA ALA A 157 -4.17 -22.86 2.68
C ALA A 157 -3.64 -21.97 3.82
N ALA A 158 -3.60 -20.67 3.64
CA ALA A 158 -3.10 -19.71 4.64
C ALA A 158 -4.20 -19.23 5.62
N ILE A 159 -5.46 -19.46 5.32
CA ILE A 159 -6.60 -18.99 6.13
C ILE A 159 -6.75 -19.83 7.39
N THR A 160 -6.96 -19.15 8.51
CA THR A 160 -7.32 -19.76 9.81
C THR A 160 -8.55 -19.07 10.40
N ASP A 161 -9.04 -19.56 11.54
CA ASP A 161 -10.14 -18.92 12.28
C ASP A 161 -9.81 -17.51 12.79
N LYS A 162 -8.53 -17.11 12.76
CA LYS A 162 -8.04 -15.81 13.18
C LYS A 162 -7.79 -14.84 12.02
N THR A 163 -7.87 -15.35 10.80
CA THR A 163 -7.64 -14.53 9.60
C THR A 163 -8.72 -13.47 9.45
N LYS A 164 -8.31 -12.21 9.40
CA LYS A 164 -9.23 -11.08 9.32
C LYS A 164 -9.01 -10.19 8.11
N VAL A 165 -7.77 -10.01 7.71
CA VAL A 165 -7.41 -9.10 6.62
C VAL A 165 -6.49 -9.79 5.63
N LEU A 166 -6.75 -9.62 4.35
CA LEU A 166 -5.81 -9.87 3.26
C LEU A 166 -5.29 -8.54 2.72
N ILE A 167 -3.98 -8.34 2.67
CA ILE A 167 -3.39 -7.27 1.86
C ILE A 167 -3.24 -7.79 0.44
N LEU A 168 -3.85 -7.12 -0.53
CA LEU A 168 -3.77 -7.47 -1.95
C LEU A 168 -2.91 -6.43 -2.68
N PRO A 169 -1.59 -6.70 -2.85
CA PRO A 169 -0.63 -5.71 -3.30
C PRO A 169 -0.41 -5.73 -4.83
N PHE A 170 -1.46 -5.83 -5.62
CA PHE A 170 -1.34 -5.92 -7.08
C PHE A 170 -1.92 -4.67 -7.77
N PRO A 171 -1.19 -4.13 -8.79
CA PRO A 171 0.13 -4.55 -9.28
C PRO A 171 1.20 -4.54 -8.19
N ASN A 172 2.08 -5.55 -8.20
CA ASN A 172 2.97 -5.82 -7.06
C ASN A 172 4.25 -4.96 -7.08
N ASN A 173 4.61 -4.40 -5.93
CA ASN A 173 5.91 -3.82 -5.68
C ASN A 173 6.70 -4.79 -4.77
N PRO A 174 7.83 -5.41 -5.19
CA PRO A 174 8.73 -4.96 -6.26
C PRO A 174 8.64 -5.76 -7.57
N THR A 175 7.84 -6.81 -7.69
CA THR A 175 7.94 -7.76 -8.83
C THR A 175 7.31 -7.25 -10.12
N GLY A 176 6.40 -6.26 -10.04
CA GLY A 176 5.57 -5.84 -11.18
C GLY A 176 4.50 -6.86 -11.57
N ALA A 177 4.31 -7.92 -10.78
CA ALA A 177 3.30 -8.94 -11.06
C ALA A 177 1.89 -8.34 -11.04
N ILE A 178 1.05 -8.81 -11.94
CA ILE A 178 -0.36 -8.44 -12.04
C ILE A 178 -1.24 -9.67 -11.85
N MET A 179 -2.48 -9.45 -11.40
CA MET A 179 -3.49 -10.49 -11.30
C MET A 179 -4.44 -10.38 -12.50
N GLU A 180 -4.70 -11.50 -13.14
CA GLU A 180 -5.72 -11.56 -14.18
C GLU A 180 -7.13 -11.56 -13.56
N LYS A 181 -8.14 -11.24 -14.36
CA LYS A 181 -9.53 -11.22 -13.89
C LYS A 181 -9.96 -12.58 -13.30
N SER A 182 -9.56 -13.68 -13.92
CA SER A 182 -9.85 -15.03 -13.45
C SER A 182 -9.25 -15.34 -12.08
N ASP A 183 -8.02 -14.84 -11.84
CA ASP A 183 -7.33 -15.01 -10.56
C ASP A 183 -8.08 -14.24 -9.45
N LEU A 184 -8.45 -12.98 -9.75
CA LEU A 184 -9.22 -12.15 -8.83
C LEU A 184 -10.61 -12.72 -8.52
N GLU A 185 -11.30 -13.28 -9.52
CA GLU A 185 -12.60 -13.94 -9.32
C GLU A 185 -12.50 -15.21 -8.47
N ALA A 186 -11.40 -15.96 -8.60
CA ALA A 186 -11.14 -17.12 -7.76
C ALA A 186 -10.87 -16.74 -6.30
N ILE A 187 -10.03 -15.70 -6.10
CA ILE A 187 -9.73 -15.16 -4.78
C ILE A 187 -10.98 -14.56 -4.12
N ALA A 188 -11.79 -13.80 -4.87
CA ALA A 188 -13.00 -13.17 -4.35
C ALA A 188 -13.97 -14.20 -3.73
N LYS A 189 -14.14 -15.36 -4.35
CA LYS A 189 -14.98 -16.46 -3.81
C LYS A 189 -14.48 -16.97 -2.46
N ILE A 190 -13.17 -17.05 -2.27
CA ILE A 190 -12.56 -17.47 -1.00
C ILE A 190 -12.76 -16.39 0.06
N ILE A 191 -12.53 -15.14 -0.30
CA ILE A 191 -12.72 -13.98 0.59
C ILE A 191 -14.15 -13.89 1.09
N GLU A 192 -15.12 -14.01 0.18
CA GLU A 192 -16.56 -14.02 0.53
C GLU A 192 -16.93 -15.22 1.43
N LYS A 193 -16.39 -16.41 1.15
CA LYS A 193 -16.64 -17.63 1.94
C LYS A 193 -16.15 -17.49 3.38
N HIS A 194 -15.04 -16.81 3.60
CA HIS A 194 -14.38 -16.68 4.91
C HIS A 194 -14.61 -15.33 5.59
N ASP A 195 -15.39 -14.42 4.98
CA ASP A 195 -15.70 -13.08 5.50
C ASP A 195 -14.45 -12.26 5.84
N ILE A 196 -13.47 -12.22 4.92
CA ILE A 196 -12.16 -11.57 5.09
C ILE A 196 -12.21 -10.16 4.50
N PHE A 197 -11.73 -9.17 5.24
CA PHE A 197 -11.53 -7.83 4.72
C PHE A 197 -10.32 -7.79 3.77
N VAL A 198 -10.41 -7.00 2.69
CA VAL A 198 -9.33 -6.84 1.72
C VAL A 198 -8.83 -5.41 1.73
N THR A 199 -7.53 -5.24 1.97
CA THR A 199 -6.84 -3.97 1.77
C THR A 199 -6.13 -4.01 0.43
N VAL A 200 -6.64 -3.27 -0.56
CA VAL A 200 -6.05 -3.21 -1.89
C VAL A 200 -5.06 -2.05 -1.95
N SER A 201 -3.80 -2.37 -2.26
CA SER A 201 -2.79 -1.36 -2.59
C SER A 201 -2.81 -1.09 -4.10
N TYR A 202 -2.56 0.17 -4.49
CA TYR A 202 -2.55 0.58 -5.90
C TYR A 202 -3.88 0.43 -6.65
N THR A 203 -5.01 0.59 -5.99
CA THR A 203 -6.37 0.49 -6.59
C THR A 203 -6.57 1.43 -7.79
N HIS A 204 -5.84 2.55 -7.86
CA HIS A 204 -5.92 3.53 -8.94
C HIS A 204 -5.14 3.15 -10.20
N LEU A 205 -4.25 2.14 -10.13
CA LEU A 205 -3.46 1.67 -11.26
C LEU A 205 -4.21 0.58 -12.04
N ARG A 206 -4.05 0.60 -13.36
CA ARG A 206 -4.43 -0.52 -14.21
C ARG A 206 -3.21 -1.39 -14.46
N ALA A 207 -3.42 -2.68 -14.74
CA ALA A 207 -2.35 -3.64 -14.96
C ALA A 207 -1.35 -3.22 -16.05
N HIS A 208 -1.78 -2.47 -17.06
CA HIS A 208 -0.90 -1.98 -18.14
C HIS A 208 -0.16 -0.68 -17.77
N GLU A 209 -0.65 0.09 -16.79
CA GLU A 209 0.02 1.33 -16.33
C GLU A 209 1.32 1.02 -15.59
N THR A 210 1.49 -0.19 -15.06
CA THR A 210 2.73 -0.62 -14.38
C THR A 210 3.79 -1.18 -15.33
N ARG A 211 3.43 -1.56 -16.55
CA ARG A 211 4.38 -2.08 -17.55
C ARG A 211 4.98 -0.99 -18.43
N GLU A 212 4.27 0.13 -18.60
CA GLU A 212 4.65 1.22 -19.49
C GLU A 212 5.24 2.43 -18.75
N ASP A 213 4.96 2.58 -17.43
CA ASP A 213 5.33 3.76 -16.65
C ASP A 213 6.39 3.48 -15.58
N LEU A 214 6.91 2.25 -15.49
CA LEU A 214 8.04 1.84 -14.68
C LEU A 214 9.21 1.38 -15.55
#